data_da0762deb102e303987b6bcb57e33f97
#
_entry.id   da0762deb102e303987b6bcb57e33f97
#
_cell.length_a   1.000
_cell.length_b   1.000
_cell.length_c   1.000
_cell.angle_alpha   90.00
_cell.angle_beta   90.00
_cell.angle_gamma   90.00
#
_symmetry.space_group_name_H-M   'P 1'
#
loop_
_entity.id
_entity.type
_entity.pdbx_description
1 polymer ?
#
loop_
_entity_poly.entity_id
_entity_poly.type
_entity_poly.pdbx_seq_one_letter_code
_entity_poly.pdbx_strand_id
1 'polypeptide(L)'
;DRTCVIDGGEYTQDLHLTNDTLWILNGAVFVGTKNNANNTNAIYIEPGTRIIGIDQSLLGISRGAKIFAEGVPHAPIVMTGVNTASDPDNPGSSGDWGGLTINGNAPINTCDTLGACSALGEGESGPYGGDDENDSSGVLRYTRVQFAGILFTDENELNGIAFQGVGRGTVVENVQVHANADDGVEFFGGTVNARNLVLTDIEDDSVDWTQGYRGRIQNVLVMQAGNVEIGADRGIEADNLEANNDAEARAKPWIANATFIGRSDTTGATFRRGTGVNITNSIFTGFGNCLDIDSSSTFTHAGTPPDQLSGNLTMENTMVHCGTNFVEEDGDPWTVESWFTAQDGNLETDPALDGVFPPAGADYLGGFPLDREKFDSFFQDYGHIGAFSGAKQAWTHG
;
A
#
# COMPACT_ATOMS: atom_id res chain seq x y z
N ASP A 1 -1.33 8.07 -33.92
CA ASP A 1 -1.41 8.36 -32.48
C ASP A 1 -0.54 9.58 -32.22
N ARG A 2 -1.02 10.49 -31.39
CA ARG A 2 -0.24 11.65 -30.95
C ARG A 2 0.71 11.22 -29.84
N THR A 3 1.88 11.83 -29.78
CA THR A 3 2.81 11.67 -28.65
C THR A 3 3.16 13.08 -28.15
N CYS A 4 3.05 13.27 -26.83
CA CYS A 4 3.46 14.50 -26.16
C CYS A 4 4.44 14.18 -25.04
N VAL A 5 5.48 14.99 -24.93
CA VAL A 5 6.48 14.91 -23.87
C VAL A 5 6.17 15.97 -22.82
N ILE A 6 6.20 15.58 -21.56
CA ILE A 6 6.16 16.47 -20.40
C ILE A 6 7.56 16.43 -19.79
N ASP A 7 8.29 17.52 -19.95
CA ASP A 7 9.64 17.63 -19.39
C ASP A 7 9.60 17.81 -17.86
N GLY A 8 10.65 17.35 -17.17
CA GLY A 8 10.77 17.50 -15.73
C GLY A 8 10.68 18.97 -15.28
N GLY A 9 9.99 19.20 -14.16
CA GLY A 9 9.81 20.53 -13.59
C GLY A 9 8.55 20.66 -12.75
N GLU A 10 8.30 21.86 -12.24
CA GLU A 10 7.13 22.21 -11.44
C GLU A 10 6.07 22.88 -12.31
N TYR A 11 4.88 22.30 -12.36
CA TYR A 11 3.76 22.77 -13.17
C TYR A 11 2.74 23.47 -12.29
N THR A 12 2.66 24.79 -12.41
CA THR A 12 1.76 25.66 -11.62
C THR A 12 0.41 25.92 -12.30
N GLN A 13 0.16 25.28 -13.43
CA GLN A 13 -1.11 25.30 -14.15
C GLN A 13 -1.70 23.89 -14.16
N ASP A 14 -3.01 23.82 -14.38
CA ASP A 14 -3.67 22.53 -14.55
C ASP A 14 -3.12 21.79 -15.78
N LEU A 15 -2.90 20.50 -15.64
CA LEU A 15 -2.53 19.60 -16.71
C LEU A 15 -3.72 18.76 -17.11
N HIS A 16 -3.93 18.55 -18.41
CA HIS A 16 -5.00 17.72 -18.95
C HIS A 16 -4.41 16.68 -19.91
N LEU A 17 -4.46 15.43 -19.51
CA LEU A 17 -3.93 14.30 -20.26
C LEU A 17 -5.08 13.53 -20.91
N THR A 18 -5.17 13.60 -22.23
CA THR A 18 -6.24 12.96 -23.01
C THR A 18 -5.84 11.57 -23.47
N ASN A 19 -6.82 10.71 -23.66
CA ASN A 19 -6.61 9.31 -24.02
C ASN A 19 -6.29 9.08 -25.51
N ASP A 20 -6.38 10.09 -26.34
CA ASP A 20 -5.96 10.05 -27.76
C ASP A 20 -4.46 10.34 -27.95
N THR A 21 -3.73 10.54 -26.88
CA THR A 21 -2.33 10.95 -26.86
C THR A 21 -1.52 10.02 -25.95
N LEU A 22 -0.36 9.57 -26.43
CA LEU A 22 0.65 8.91 -25.62
C LEU A 22 1.47 9.98 -24.90
N TRP A 23 1.45 9.97 -23.57
CA TRP A 23 2.17 10.94 -22.76
C TRP A 23 3.49 10.34 -22.27
N ILE A 24 4.58 11.09 -22.41
CA ILE A 24 5.92 10.69 -21.97
C ILE A 24 6.39 11.66 -20.90
N LEU A 25 6.72 11.13 -19.73
CA LEU A 25 7.40 11.89 -18.67
C LEU A 25 8.91 11.80 -18.93
N ASN A 26 9.56 12.95 -19.10
CA ASN A 26 10.99 13.08 -19.30
C ASN A 26 11.62 13.83 -18.11
N GLY A 27 11.97 13.09 -17.06
CA GLY A 27 12.42 13.60 -15.78
C GLY A 27 11.30 13.76 -14.75
N ALA A 28 11.62 14.27 -13.58
CA ALA A 28 10.67 14.42 -12.46
C ALA A 28 9.65 15.54 -12.76
N VAL A 29 8.39 15.17 -12.93
CA VAL A 29 7.26 16.07 -13.21
C VAL A 29 6.46 16.29 -11.92
N PHE A 30 6.39 17.53 -11.44
CA PHE A 30 5.64 17.88 -10.25
C PHE A 30 4.43 18.74 -10.58
N VAL A 31 3.25 18.31 -10.15
CA VAL A 31 2.01 19.09 -10.20
C VAL A 31 2.00 20.00 -8.98
N GLY A 32 2.08 21.31 -9.19
CA GLY A 32 2.28 22.29 -8.13
C GLY A 32 3.74 22.60 -7.86
N THR A 33 3.97 23.55 -6.98
CA THR A 33 5.30 23.93 -6.47
C THR A 33 5.61 23.14 -5.21
N LYS A 34 6.72 22.41 -5.19
CA LYS A 34 7.11 21.50 -4.10
C LYS A 34 7.06 22.16 -2.72
N ASN A 35 7.60 23.36 -2.58
CA ASN A 35 7.69 24.07 -1.31
C ASN A 35 6.46 24.92 -0.95
N ASN A 36 5.33 24.73 -1.62
CA ASN A 36 4.09 25.44 -1.35
C ASN A 36 2.99 24.49 -0.85
N ALA A 37 2.56 24.63 0.39
CA ALA A 37 1.48 23.83 0.96
C ALA A 37 0.08 24.22 0.46
N ASN A 38 -0.05 25.33 -0.27
CA ASN A 38 -1.32 25.89 -0.71
C ASN A 38 -1.44 25.85 -2.24
N ASN A 39 -0.92 24.80 -2.89
CA ASN A 39 -1.17 24.59 -4.31
C ASN A 39 -2.67 24.40 -4.54
N THR A 40 -3.16 24.88 -5.68
CA THR A 40 -4.58 24.75 -6.06
C THR A 40 -4.78 24.15 -7.43
N ASN A 41 -3.70 23.86 -8.14
CA ASN A 41 -3.70 23.27 -9.48
C ASN A 41 -3.83 21.76 -9.42
N ALA A 42 -4.20 21.16 -10.52
CA ALA A 42 -4.44 19.72 -10.61
C ALA A 42 -3.94 19.14 -11.93
N ILE A 43 -3.75 17.82 -11.92
CA ILE A 43 -3.63 17.03 -13.15
C ILE A 43 -4.92 16.21 -13.32
N TYR A 44 -5.52 16.30 -14.50
CA TYR A 44 -6.71 15.57 -14.92
C TYR A 44 -6.31 14.55 -15.98
N ILE A 45 -6.58 13.28 -15.76
CA ILE A 45 -6.19 12.18 -16.62
C ILE A 45 -7.44 11.43 -17.06
N GLU A 46 -7.72 11.45 -18.37
CA GLU A 46 -8.90 10.78 -18.90
C GLU A 46 -8.83 9.26 -18.80
N PRO A 47 -9.98 8.55 -18.70
CA PRO A 47 -10.01 7.09 -18.77
C PRO A 47 -9.32 6.55 -20.03
N GLY A 48 -8.48 5.51 -19.86
CA GLY A 48 -7.74 4.89 -20.97
C GLY A 48 -6.44 5.59 -21.38
N THR A 49 -6.08 6.67 -20.69
CA THR A 49 -4.81 7.37 -20.95
C THR A 49 -3.61 6.47 -20.60
N ARG A 50 -2.56 6.56 -21.46
CA ARG A 50 -1.28 5.91 -21.22
C ARG A 50 -0.21 6.96 -20.96
N ILE A 51 0.50 6.77 -19.85
CA ILE A 51 1.63 7.62 -19.44
C ILE A 51 2.86 6.73 -19.36
N ILE A 52 3.96 7.14 -19.96
CA ILE A 52 5.21 6.42 -19.99
C ILE A 52 6.26 7.24 -19.29
N GLY A 53 6.84 6.66 -18.24
CA GLY A 53 8.04 7.19 -17.63
C GLY A 53 9.30 6.71 -18.37
N ILE A 54 10.25 7.60 -18.56
CA ILE A 54 11.57 7.28 -19.11
C ILE A 54 12.66 7.65 -18.10
N ASP A 55 13.69 6.82 -18.02
CA ASP A 55 14.85 7.04 -17.14
C ASP A 55 14.43 7.37 -15.68
N GLN A 56 14.97 8.41 -15.10
CA GLN A 56 14.68 8.86 -13.74
C GLN A 56 13.43 9.76 -13.65
N SER A 57 12.42 9.51 -14.48
CA SER A 57 11.16 10.25 -14.41
C SER A 57 10.30 9.76 -13.23
N LEU A 58 9.53 10.67 -12.67
CA LEU A 58 8.46 10.37 -11.70
C LEU A 58 7.30 11.35 -11.92
N LEU A 59 6.12 10.99 -11.44
CA LEU A 59 4.99 11.91 -11.32
C LEU A 59 4.76 12.25 -9.85
N GLY A 60 5.03 13.50 -9.48
CA GLY A 60 4.85 14.00 -8.12
C GLY A 60 3.65 14.94 -8.02
N ILE A 61 2.79 14.72 -7.02
CA ILE A 61 1.69 15.62 -6.67
C ILE A 61 2.12 16.38 -5.43
N SER A 62 2.44 17.65 -5.59
CA SER A 62 2.91 18.50 -4.50
C SER A 62 1.79 18.78 -3.50
N ARG A 63 2.15 19.00 -2.25
CA ARG A 63 1.20 19.28 -1.16
C ARG A 63 0.18 20.36 -1.54
N GLY A 64 -1.12 20.07 -1.39
CA GLY A 64 -2.23 20.94 -1.78
C GLY A 64 -2.67 20.82 -3.24
N ALA A 65 -1.79 20.38 -4.17
CA ALA A 65 -2.19 20.05 -5.54
C ALA A 65 -2.99 18.73 -5.57
N LYS A 66 -3.60 18.41 -6.71
CA LYS A 66 -4.49 17.25 -6.83
C LYS A 66 -4.22 16.44 -8.09
N ILE A 67 -4.49 15.13 -7.99
CA ILE A 67 -4.57 14.23 -9.13
C ILE A 67 -6.01 13.75 -9.29
N PHE A 68 -6.55 13.82 -10.50
CA PHE A 68 -7.81 13.21 -10.88
C PHE A 68 -7.55 12.18 -11.97
N ALA A 69 -7.17 10.98 -11.55
CA ALA A 69 -6.96 9.82 -12.42
C ALA A 69 -8.19 8.91 -12.26
N GLU A 70 -9.24 9.23 -13.04
CA GLU A 70 -10.53 8.56 -12.93
C GLU A 70 -10.76 7.60 -14.11
N GLY A 71 -9.96 6.52 -14.14
CA GLY A 71 -10.18 5.43 -15.07
C GLY A 71 -11.52 4.70 -14.83
N VAL A 72 -11.85 3.79 -15.73
CA VAL A 72 -13.03 2.91 -15.64
C VAL A 72 -12.65 1.47 -15.96
N PRO A 73 -13.44 0.44 -15.60
CA PRO A 73 -13.07 -0.97 -15.77
C PRO A 73 -12.60 -1.35 -17.17
N HIS A 74 -13.22 -0.79 -18.21
CA HIS A 74 -12.90 -1.09 -19.61
C HIS A 74 -11.92 -0.10 -20.25
N ALA A 75 -11.48 0.91 -19.52
CA ALA A 75 -10.50 1.91 -19.94
C ALA A 75 -9.68 2.39 -18.71
N PRO A 76 -8.86 1.51 -18.10
CA PRO A 76 -8.00 1.90 -17.00
C PRO A 76 -6.93 2.90 -17.47
N ILE A 77 -6.47 3.74 -16.56
CA ILE A 77 -5.29 4.58 -16.76
C ILE A 77 -4.07 3.71 -16.51
N VAL A 78 -3.08 3.78 -17.40
CA VAL A 78 -1.84 3.00 -17.29
C VAL A 78 -0.64 3.93 -17.24
N MET A 79 0.10 3.87 -16.14
CA MET A 79 1.39 4.53 -15.95
C MET A 79 2.46 3.44 -15.92
N THR A 80 3.42 3.47 -16.87
CA THR A 80 4.35 2.34 -17.08
C THR A 80 5.70 2.81 -17.58
N GLY A 81 6.69 1.91 -17.58
CA GLY A 81 8.02 2.16 -18.15
C GLY A 81 8.04 2.14 -19.67
N VAL A 82 9.11 2.70 -20.24
CA VAL A 82 9.28 2.84 -21.70
C VAL A 82 9.39 1.50 -22.42
N ASN A 83 9.96 0.48 -21.79
CA ASN A 83 10.19 -0.82 -22.42
C ASN A 83 8.87 -1.50 -22.80
N THR A 84 7.89 -1.46 -21.91
CA THR A 84 6.53 -2.02 -22.14
C THR A 84 5.80 -1.35 -23.30
N ALA A 85 6.11 -0.10 -23.58
CA ALA A 85 5.43 0.66 -24.62
C ALA A 85 6.06 0.50 -26.00
N SER A 86 7.37 0.30 -26.05
CA SER A 86 8.15 0.22 -27.30
C SER A 86 8.17 -1.20 -27.89
N ASP A 87 8.02 -2.22 -27.05
CA ASP A 87 8.05 -3.63 -27.45
C ASP A 87 6.99 -4.41 -26.68
N PRO A 88 5.87 -4.82 -27.31
CA PRO A 88 4.83 -5.63 -26.68
C PRO A 88 5.31 -7.01 -26.21
N ASP A 89 6.43 -7.50 -26.75
CA ASP A 89 7.05 -8.77 -26.35
C ASP A 89 8.05 -8.59 -25.18
N ASN A 90 8.36 -7.35 -24.80
CA ASN A 90 9.15 -7.01 -23.62
C ASN A 90 8.21 -6.56 -22.49
N PRO A 91 8.06 -7.37 -21.44
CA PRO A 91 7.11 -7.06 -20.36
C PRO A 91 7.47 -5.82 -19.52
N GLY A 92 8.63 -5.20 -19.76
CA GLY A 92 9.20 -4.16 -18.87
C GLY A 92 10.08 -4.77 -17.78
N SER A 93 10.73 -3.92 -17.02
CA SER A 93 11.52 -4.28 -15.85
C SER A 93 11.22 -3.34 -14.70
N SER A 94 11.17 -3.86 -13.50
CA SER A 94 11.13 -3.05 -12.27
C SER A 94 12.26 -2.02 -12.33
N GLY A 95 11.97 -0.79 -11.88
CA GLY A 95 12.94 0.31 -11.97
C GLY A 95 13.04 1.00 -13.33
N ASP A 96 12.15 0.75 -14.29
CA ASP A 96 12.12 1.47 -15.56
C ASP A 96 11.82 2.98 -15.40
N TRP A 97 11.16 3.38 -14.31
CA TRP A 97 10.84 4.77 -13.96
C TRP A 97 10.52 4.90 -12.46
N GLY A 98 10.31 6.13 -11.96
CA GLY A 98 10.22 6.39 -10.52
C GLY A 98 8.85 6.18 -9.87
N GLY A 99 7.77 6.02 -10.65
CA GLY A 99 6.45 5.83 -10.02
C GLY A 99 5.69 7.12 -9.71
N LEU A 100 4.74 7.02 -8.78
CA LEU A 100 3.81 8.08 -8.39
C LEU A 100 4.01 8.47 -6.92
N THR A 101 4.34 9.72 -6.65
CA THR A 101 4.44 10.26 -5.29
C THR A 101 3.36 11.29 -5.03
N ILE A 102 2.64 11.19 -3.92
CA ILE A 102 1.55 12.11 -3.54
C ILE A 102 1.83 12.70 -2.16
N ASN A 103 2.02 14.01 -2.09
CA ASN A 103 2.26 14.77 -0.86
C ASN A 103 0.97 15.45 -0.40
N GLY A 104 0.50 15.11 0.80
CA GLY A 104 -0.70 15.68 1.41
C GLY A 104 -0.42 16.51 2.65
N ASN A 105 -1.49 17.03 3.26
CA ASN A 105 -1.47 17.88 4.47
C ASN A 105 -2.00 17.15 5.72
N ALA A 106 -2.12 15.83 5.69
CA ALA A 106 -2.58 15.05 6.83
C ALA A 106 -1.45 14.82 7.85
N PRO A 107 -1.79 14.54 9.13
CA PRO A 107 -0.81 14.39 10.20
C PRO A 107 0.17 13.23 9.98
N ILE A 108 1.40 13.49 10.37
CA ILE A 108 2.49 12.50 10.53
C ILE A 108 3.07 12.62 11.93
N ASN A 109 3.81 11.63 12.41
CA ASN A 109 4.35 11.60 13.78
C ASN A 109 5.87 11.78 13.89
N THR A 110 6.49 12.38 12.88
CA THR A 110 7.94 12.61 12.86
C THR A 110 8.41 13.78 13.75
N CYS A 111 7.48 14.54 14.34
CA CYS A 111 7.79 15.67 15.21
C CYS A 111 7.48 15.33 16.68
N ASP A 112 8.24 15.92 17.59
CA ASP A 112 8.07 15.72 19.04
C ASP A 112 6.78 16.34 19.62
N THR A 113 6.04 17.10 18.81
CA THR A 113 4.80 17.77 19.24
C THR A 113 3.64 17.40 18.33
N LEU A 114 2.48 17.11 18.94
CA LEU A 114 1.24 16.92 18.21
C LEU A 114 0.83 18.23 17.50
N GLY A 115 0.39 18.12 16.27
CA GLY A 115 -0.06 19.25 15.45
C GLY A 115 0.54 19.22 14.05
N ALA A 116 0.66 20.39 13.44
CA ALA A 116 1.22 20.52 12.11
C ALA A 116 2.70 20.09 12.08
N CYS A 117 2.93 18.90 11.56
CA CYS A 117 4.25 18.29 11.40
C CYS A 117 4.55 18.15 9.91
N SER A 118 5.80 18.33 9.52
CA SER A 118 6.22 18.20 8.11
C SER A 118 7.55 17.49 8.01
N ALA A 119 7.65 16.58 7.06
CA ALA A 119 8.87 15.89 6.67
C ALA A 119 9.19 16.15 5.19
N LEU A 120 10.37 15.75 4.73
CA LEU A 120 10.73 15.79 3.33
C LEU A 120 10.43 14.43 2.69
N GLY A 121 9.80 14.46 1.53
CA GLY A 121 9.37 13.28 0.83
C GLY A 121 10.45 12.68 -0.06
N GLU A 122 10.26 11.45 -0.42
CA GLU A 122 11.11 10.69 -1.35
C GLU A 122 11.13 11.30 -2.74
N GLY A 123 12.15 10.92 -3.53
CA GLY A 123 12.31 11.46 -4.88
C GLY A 123 12.45 12.97 -4.94
N GLU A 124 12.93 13.61 -3.86
CA GLU A 124 12.96 15.06 -3.74
C GLU A 124 11.59 15.71 -4.00
N SER A 125 10.49 15.01 -3.69
CA SER A 125 9.12 15.48 -3.95
C SER A 125 8.71 16.71 -3.14
N GLY A 126 9.54 17.12 -2.19
CA GLY A 126 9.31 18.27 -1.32
C GLY A 126 8.61 17.91 -0.02
N PRO A 127 8.19 18.89 0.77
CA PRO A 127 7.60 18.65 2.08
C PRO A 127 6.18 18.07 1.97
N TYR A 128 5.85 17.18 2.92
CA TYR A 128 4.51 16.64 3.16
C TYR A 128 4.16 16.68 4.64
N GLY A 129 2.90 16.34 4.96
CA GLY A 129 2.40 16.38 6.32
C GLY A 129 1.78 17.72 6.70
N GLY A 130 1.04 17.74 7.79
CA GLY A 130 0.26 18.88 8.28
C GLY A 130 -0.62 18.47 9.44
N ASP A 131 -1.84 19.02 9.51
CA ASP A 131 -2.81 18.76 10.57
C ASP A 131 -4.25 18.49 10.07
N ASP A 132 -4.45 18.42 8.76
CA ASP A 132 -5.76 18.14 8.19
C ASP A 132 -5.95 16.65 7.87
N GLU A 133 -6.54 15.91 8.80
CA GLU A 133 -6.88 14.48 8.56
C GLU A 133 -7.82 14.25 7.37
N ASN A 134 -8.57 15.28 6.95
CA ASN A 134 -9.51 15.20 5.84
C ASN A 134 -8.95 15.79 4.54
N ASP A 135 -7.67 16.11 4.50
CA ASP A 135 -7.00 16.57 3.29
C ASP A 135 -7.33 15.67 2.09
N SER A 136 -7.42 16.28 0.91
CA SER A 136 -7.71 15.56 -0.32
C SER A 136 -6.69 15.89 -1.38
N SER A 137 -5.92 14.91 -1.77
CA SER A 137 -5.02 14.97 -2.93
C SER A 137 -5.70 14.54 -4.24
N GLY A 138 -7.03 14.29 -4.22
CA GLY A 138 -7.81 13.97 -5.43
C GLY A 138 -8.34 12.55 -5.49
N VAL A 139 -8.24 11.93 -6.67
CA VAL A 139 -8.83 10.60 -6.95
C VAL A 139 -7.86 9.75 -7.76
N LEU A 140 -7.61 8.53 -7.31
CA LEU A 140 -7.02 7.43 -8.06
C LEU A 140 -8.06 6.33 -8.20
N ARG A 141 -8.54 6.08 -9.40
CA ARG A 141 -9.52 5.03 -9.67
C ARG A 141 -9.21 4.31 -10.98
N TYR A 142 -9.24 2.97 -10.97
CA TYR A 142 -8.85 2.13 -12.11
C TYR A 142 -7.53 2.60 -12.73
N THR A 143 -6.52 2.73 -11.88
CA THR A 143 -5.17 3.18 -12.26
C THR A 143 -4.19 2.04 -12.03
N ARG A 144 -3.32 1.81 -13.02
CA ARG A 144 -2.23 0.83 -12.96
C ARG A 144 -0.90 1.57 -12.99
N VAL A 145 -0.03 1.28 -12.02
CA VAL A 145 1.37 1.70 -11.98
C VAL A 145 2.22 0.46 -12.17
N GLN A 146 3.09 0.47 -13.17
CA GLN A 146 3.83 -0.73 -13.57
C GLN A 146 5.30 -0.40 -13.82
N PHE A 147 6.19 -1.33 -13.44
CA PHE A 147 7.62 -1.28 -13.72
C PHE A 147 8.30 -0.01 -13.17
N ALA A 148 7.85 0.44 -12.00
CA ALA A 148 8.40 1.60 -11.32
C ALA A 148 9.43 1.17 -10.25
N GLY A 149 9.89 2.12 -9.42
CA GLY A 149 10.76 1.81 -8.29
C GLY A 149 12.23 2.06 -8.57
N ILE A 150 12.60 3.22 -9.13
CA ILE A 150 14.03 3.51 -9.34
C ILE A 150 14.73 3.81 -8.02
N LEU A 151 15.98 3.35 -7.93
CA LEU A 151 16.94 3.82 -6.94
C LEU A 151 17.34 5.27 -7.30
N PHE A 152 16.79 6.25 -6.59
CA PHE A 152 17.06 7.66 -6.86
C PHE A 152 18.41 8.10 -6.28
N THR A 153 18.74 7.63 -5.08
CA THR A 153 20.07 7.68 -4.44
C THR A 153 20.30 6.41 -3.62
N ASP A 154 21.51 6.17 -3.13
CA ASP A 154 21.85 4.96 -2.33
C ASP A 154 20.99 4.79 -1.05
N GLU A 155 20.22 5.81 -0.65
CA GLU A 155 19.38 5.81 0.56
C GLU A 155 17.95 6.33 0.26
N ASN A 156 17.54 6.40 -1.01
CA ASN A 156 16.25 6.97 -1.43
C ASN A 156 15.74 6.20 -2.65
N GLU A 157 14.99 5.20 -2.39
CA GLU A 157 14.27 4.39 -3.37
C GLU A 157 12.89 5.01 -3.61
N LEU A 158 12.26 4.66 -4.71
CA LEU A 158 10.95 5.17 -5.06
C LEU A 158 9.93 4.04 -5.14
N ASN A 159 8.89 4.17 -4.38
CA ASN A 159 7.78 3.24 -4.34
C ASN A 159 6.96 3.25 -5.64
N GLY A 160 6.19 2.20 -5.88
CA GLY A 160 5.19 2.21 -6.95
C GLY A 160 4.22 3.38 -6.76
N ILE A 161 3.65 3.50 -5.56
CA ILE A 161 2.90 4.69 -5.14
C ILE A 161 3.27 5.04 -3.69
N ALA A 162 3.89 6.20 -3.49
CA ALA A 162 4.14 6.77 -2.17
C ALA A 162 3.00 7.72 -1.75
N PHE A 163 2.31 7.39 -0.66
CA PHE A 163 1.28 8.24 -0.04
C PHE A 163 1.87 8.96 1.17
N GLN A 164 2.37 10.16 0.98
CA GLN A 164 3.11 10.92 2.00
C GLN A 164 2.21 11.95 2.67
N GLY A 165 1.77 11.69 3.90
CA GLY A 165 0.85 12.55 4.65
C GLY A 165 -0.49 12.79 3.93
N VAL A 166 -0.99 11.79 3.22
CA VAL A 166 -2.24 11.92 2.44
C VAL A 166 -3.45 11.72 3.34
N GLY A 167 -4.45 12.58 3.20
CA GLY A 167 -5.65 12.57 4.04
C GLY A 167 -6.80 11.72 3.49
N ARG A 168 -7.76 11.43 4.38
CA ARG A 168 -8.93 10.55 4.09
C ARG A 168 -9.93 11.14 3.09
N GLY A 169 -9.78 12.42 2.72
CA GLY A 169 -10.54 13.02 1.64
C GLY A 169 -10.09 12.59 0.23
N THR A 170 -8.94 11.92 0.14
CA THR A 170 -8.42 11.33 -1.11
C THR A 170 -9.11 9.99 -1.37
N VAL A 171 -9.51 9.76 -2.62
CA VAL A 171 -10.13 8.50 -3.05
C VAL A 171 -9.08 7.62 -3.71
N VAL A 172 -8.92 6.38 -3.20
CA VAL A 172 -8.04 5.36 -3.79
C VAL A 172 -8.84 4.07 -3.93
N GLU A 173 -9.24 3.74 -5.16
CA GLU A 173 -10.10 2.59 -5.44
C GLU A 173 -9.70 1.90 -6.75
N ASN A 174 -9.63 0.57 -6.73
CA ASN A 174 -9.29 -0.23 -7.92
C ASN A 174 -7.94 0.17 -8.51
N VAL A 175 -6.90 0.08 -7.70
CA VAL A 175 -5.52 0.44 -8.06
C VAL A 175 -4.67 -0.81 -8.11
N GLN A 176 -3.84 -0.90 -9.14
CA GLN A 176 -2.84 -1.95 -9.29
C GLN A 176 -1.44 -1.35 -9.28
N VAL A 177 -0.53 -1.99 -8.54
CA VAL A 177 0.92 -1.84 -8.74
C VAL A 177 1.50 -3.18 -9.17
N HIS A 178 2.32 -3.17 -10.20
CA HIS A 178 2.89 -4.39 -10.77
C HIS A 178 4.36 -4.21 -11.09
N ALA A 179 5.19 -5.13 -10.60
CA ALA A 179 6.62 -5.19 -10.87
C ALA A 179 7.31 -3.86 -10.50
N ASN A 180 7.28 -3.52 -9.22
CA ASN A 180 8.03 -2.39 -8.65
C ASN A 180 9.32 -2.87 -8.02
N ALA A 181 10.42 -2.12 -8.16
CA ALA A 181 11.71 -2.54 -7.61
C ALA A 181 11.88 -2.27 -6.11
N ASP A 182 11.09 -1.37 -5.59
CA ASP A 182 10.92 -1.06 -4.18
C ASP A 182 9.49 -1.43 -3.76
N ASP A 183 8.87 -0.77 -2.77
CA ASP A 183 7.54 -1.12 -2.29
C ASP A 183 6.43 -0.95 -3.33
N GLY A 184 5.39 -1.76 -3.19
CA GLY A 184 4.19 -1.61 -4.00
C GLY A 184 3.45 -0.33 -3.67
N VAL A 185 3.00 -0.19 -2.45
CA VAL A 185 2.42 1.04 -1.88
C VAL A 185 2.98 1.28 -0.50
N GLU A 186 3.49 2.49 -0.26
CA GLU A 186 3.95 2.89 1.07
C GLU A 186 3.17 4.12 1.58
N PHE A 187 2.82 4.06 2.87
CA PHE A 187 2.06 5.10 3.56
C PHE A 187 2.91 5.78 4.63
N PHE A 188 3.41 6.96 4.33
CA PHE A 188 4.16 7.81 5.28
C PHE A 188 3.20 8.67 6.11
N GLY A 189 2.68 8.12 7.18
CA GLY A 189 1.66 8.79 7.99
C GLY A 189 0.35 9.04 7.24
N GLY A 190 -0.39 10.04 7.68
CA GLY A 190 -1.67 10.38 7.06
C GLY A 190 -2.82 9.44 7.44
N THR A 191 -3.91 9.60 6.72
CA THR A 191 -5.19 8.91 7.01
C THR A 191 -5.91 8.44 5.75
N VAL A 192 -5.24 8.42 4.61
CA VAL A 192 -5.83 7.99 3.33
C VAL A 192 -6.39 6.58 3.44
N ASN A 193 -7.55 6.37 2.84
CA ASN A 193 -8.18 5.06 2.76
C ASN A 193 -8.03 4.48 1.36
N ALA A 194 -7.83 3.16 1.28
CA ALA A 194 -7.70 2.46 0.00
C ALA A 194 -8.62 1.25 -0.08
N ARG A 195 -9.17 0.99 -1.28
CA ARG A 195 -10.03 -0.16 -1.53
C ARG A 195 -9.72 -0.80 -2.87
N ASN A 196 -9.73 -2.14 -2.90
CA ASN A 196 -9.48 -2.93 -4.10
C ASN A 196 -8.06 -2.70 -4.65
N LEU A 197 -7.05 -3.06 -3.85
CA LEU A 197 -5.63 -3.00 -4.25
C LEU A 197 -5.18 -4.34 -4.80
N VAL A 198 -4.48 -4.32 -5.94
CA VAL A 198 -3.79 -5.48 -6.53
C VAL A 198 -2.31 -5.17 -6.61
N LEU A 199 -1.50 -5.91 -5.87
CA LEU A 199 -0.06 -5.71 -5.77
C LEU A 199 0.63 -7.02 -6.20
N THR A 200 1.36 -6.97 -7.30
CA THR A 200 1.94 -8.18 -7.90
C THR A 200 3.38 -7.97 -8.31
N ASP A 201 4.19 -8.98 -8.04
CA ASP A 201 5.61 -8.99 -8.43
C ASP A 201 6.40 -7.78 -7.90
N ILE A 202 6.13 -7.41 -6.66
CA ILE A 202 6.84 -6.34 -5.94
C ILE A 202 8.16 -6.91 -5.41
N GLU A 203 9.26 -6.17 -5.60
CA GLU A 203 10.60 -6.66 -5.29
C GLU A 203 11.07 -6.37 -3.86
N ASP A 204 10.39 -5.48 -3.14
CA ASP A 204 10.54 -5.31 -1.70
C ASP A 204 9.21 -5.59 -1.01
N ASP A 205 8.63 -4.68 -0.27
CA ASP A 205 7.42 -4.90 0.50
C ASP A 205 6.15 -4.57 -0.32
N SER A 206 5.15 -5.43 -0.26
CA SER A 206 3.94 -5.18 -1.06
C SER A 206 3.12 -4.03 -0.50
N VAL A 207 2.97 -3.96 0.82
CA VAL A 207 2.32 -2.87 1.56
C VAL A 207 3.23 -2.46 2.71
N ASP A 208 3.68 -1.22 2.71
CA ASP A 208 4.43 -0.66 3.82
C ASP A 208 3.69 0.52 4.45
N TRP A 209 3.94 0.73 5.74
CA TRP A 209 3.55 1.97 6.43
C TRP A 209 4.49 2.34 7.56
N THR A 210 4.64 3.63 7.73
CA THR A 210 5.43 4.25 8.78
C THR A 210 4.82 5.58 9.22
N GLN A 211 5.50 6.31 10.07
CA GLN A 211 5.23 7.71 10.43
C GLN A 211 3.80 8.00 10.91
N GLY A 212 3.17 7.02 11.57
CA GLY A 212 1.87 7.22 12.18
C GLY A 212 0.68 7.07 11.22
N TYR A 213 0.78 6.26 10.19
CA TYR A 213 -0.33 5.96 9.28
C TYR A 213 -1.55 5.35 9.99
N ARG A 214 -2.75 5.88 9.70
CA ARG A 214 -4.00 5.50 10.38
C ARG A 214 -5.18 5.37 9.42
N GLY A 215 -4.92 4.97 8.20
CA GLY A 215 -5.95 4.76 7.19
C GLY A 215 -6.71 3.44 7.32
N ARG A 216 -7.60 3.22 6.39
CA ARG A 216 -8.41 2.00 6.24
C ARG A 216 -8.15 1.37 4.90
N ILE A 217 -7.93 0.06 4.87
CA ILE A 217 -7.66 -0.69 3.65
C ILE A 217 -8.62 -1.88 3.58
N GLN A 218 -9.33 -2.02 2.48
CA GLN A 218 -10.20 -3.18 2.27
C GLN A 218 -10.06 -3.74 0.87
N ASN A 219 -10.12 -5.06 0.76
CA ASN A 219 -9.90 -5.85 -0.45
C ASN A 219 -8.49 -5.64 -1.02
N VAL A 220 -7.56 -6.41 -0.53
CA VAL A 220 -6.17 -6.43 -1.00
C VAL A 220 -5.85 -7.80 -1.56
N LEU A 221 -5.29 -7.84 -2.75
CA LEU A 221 -4.64 -9.02 -3.30
C LEU A 221 -3.15 -8.71 -3.45
N VAL A 222 -2.32 -9.44 -2.73
CA VAL A 222 -0.87 -9.50 -2.93
C VAL A 222 -0.53 -10.86 -3.52
N MET A 223 0.29 -10.87 -4.57
CA MET A 223 0.84 -12.08 -5.14
C MET A 223 2.29 -11.82 -5.56
N GLN A 224 3.22 -12.39 -4.81
CA GLN A 224 4.65 -12.30 -5.12
C GLN A 224 5.01 -13.19 -6.31
N ALA A 225 6.00 -12.77 -7.10
CA ALA A 225 6.49 -13.54 -8.24
C ALA A 225 6.98 -14.93 -7.82
N GLY A 226 6.61 -15.95 -8.58
CA GLY A 226 7.11 -17.31 -8.38
C GLY A 226 8.58 -17.49 -8.77
N ASN A 227 9.19 -16.51 -9.47
CA ASN A 227 10.60 -16.54 -9.85
C ASN A 227 11.46 -15.92 -8.76
N VAL A 228 12.32 -16.72 -8.15
CA VAL A 228 13.24 -16.30 -7.08
C VAL A 228 14.36 -15.34 -7.54
N GLU A 229 14.55 -15.16 -8.84
CA GLU A 229 15.48 -14.15 -9.39
C GLU A 229 14.89 -12.73 -9.32
N ILE A 230 13.57 -12.61 -9.16
CA ILE A 230 12.89 -11.35 -8.87
C ILE A 230 12.92 -11.14 -7.36
N GLY A 231 13.30 -9.97 -6.90
CA GLY A 231 13.24 -9.60 -5.50
C GLY A 231 11.85 -9.84 -4.92
N ALA A 232 11.73 -9.97 -3.65
CA ALA A 232 10.54 -9.80 -2.82
C ALA A 232 10.99 -9.96 -1.36
N ASP A 233 10.47 -9.16 -0.47
CA ASP A 233 10.76 -9.30 0.96
C ASP A 233 9.47 -9.63 1.73
N ARG A 234 8.56 -8.70 1.93
CA ARG A 234 7.38 -8.95 2.75
C ARG A 234 6.06 -8.75 2.01
N GLY A 235 5.01 -9.35 2.53
CA GLY A 235 3.64 -9.00 2.17
C GLY A 235 3.23 -7.67 2.82
N ILE A 236 3.63 -7.48 4.09
CA ILE A 236 3.47 -6.24 4.86
C ILE A 236 4.76 -5.97 5.65
N GLU A 237 5.32 -4.78 5.53
CA GLU A 237 6.20 -4.18 6.51
C GLU A 237 5.45 -3.11 7.30
N ALA A 238 5.63 -3.05 8.62
CA ALA A 238 4.77 -2.24 9.47
C ALA A 238 5.55 -1.54 10.57
N ASP A 239 5.72 -0.25 10.44
CA ASP A 239 6.44 0.59 11.38
C ASP A 239 5.56 1.68 12.02
N ASN A 240 5.88 2.07 13.25
CA ASN A 240 5.38 3.33 13.78
C ASN A 240 6.28 4.49 13.36
N LEU A 241 7.52 4.49 13.87
CA LEU A 241 8.57 5.43 13.50
C LEU A 241 9.93 4.89 13.97
N GLU A 242 10.87 4.73 13.07
CA GLU A 242 12.20 4.18 13.36
C GLU A 242 12.95 5.00 14.41
N ALA A 243 13.01 6.32 14.25
CA ALA A 243 13.73 7.21 15.15
C ALA A 243 13.11 7.28 16.56
N ASN A 244 11.82 6.96 16.70
CA ASN A 244 11.09 6.96 17.97
C ASN A 244 9.91 5.99 17.91
N ASN A 245 10.13 4.74 18.33
CA ASN A 245 9.11 3.70 18.27
C ASN A 245 7.85 3.99 19.09
N ASP A 246 7.89 4.96 20.01
CA ASP A 246 6.77 5.38 20.84
C ASP A 246 6.16 6.73 20.40
N ALA A 247 6.51 7.19 19.18
CA ALA A 247 5.95 8.43 18.64
C ALA A 247 4.41 8.38 18.56
N GLU A 248 3.78 9.49 18.96
CA GLU A 248 2.34 9.68 18.85
C GLU A 248 2.02 10.72 17.72
N ALA A 249 0.90 10.62 17.03
CA ALA A 249 -0.08 9.56 17.05
C ALA A 249 0.47 8.31 16.34
N ARG A 250 0.33 7.17 17.01
CA ARG A 250 0.90 5.89 16.59
C ARG A 250 0.27 5.38 15.29
N ALA A 251 1.09 4.74 14.45
CA ALA A 251 0.59 4.00 13.30
C ALA A 251 -0.36 2.90 13.76
N LYS A 252 -1.56 2.89 13.21
CA LYS A 252 -2.58 1.88 13.50
C LYS A 252 -3.62 1.84 12.38
N PRO A 253 -3.27 1.37 11.20
CA PRO A 253 -4.25 1.17 10.13
C PRO A 253 -5.24 0.05 10.45
N TRP A 254 -6.32 0.00 9.67
CA TRP A 254 -7.36 -1.02 9.71
C TRP A 254 -7.41 -1.73 8.38
N ILE A 255 -7.26 -3.05 8.37
CA ILE A 255 -7.22 -3.87 7.15
C ILE A 255 -8.28 -4.96 7.24
N ALA A 256 -9.07 -5.13 6.18
CA ALA A 256 -10.06 -6.21 6.12
C ALA A 256 -10.12 -6.84 4.72
N ASN A 257 -10.41 -8.13 4.68
CA ASN A 257 -10.60 -8.89 3.44
C ASN A 257 -9.37 -8.82 2.52
N ALA A 258 -8.22 -9.21 3.03
CA ALA A 258 -6.97 -9.29 2.28
C ALA A 258 -6.53 -10.73 2.03
N THR A 259 -5.87 -10.96 0.90
CA THR A 259 -5.21 -12.23 0.59
C THR A 259 -3.79 -11.94 0.15
N PHE A 260 -2.85 -12.44 0.94
CA PHE A 260 -1.41 -12.35 0.70
C PHE A 260 -0.90 -13.73 0.32
N ILE A 261 -0.39 -13.84 -0.90
CA ILE A 261 0.20 -15.07 -1.44
C ILE A 261 1.68 -14.80 -1.67
N GLY A 262 2.49 -15.43 -0.85
CA GLY A 262 3.93 -15.22 -0.86
C GLY A 262 4.70 -16.34 -1.52
N ARG A 263 5.99 -16.28 -1.26
CA ARG A 263 7.01 -17.18 -1.73
C ARG A 263 7.77 -17.77 -0.53
N SER A 264 8.33 -18.96 -0.66
CA SER A 264 8.94 -19.69 0.45
C SER A 264 10.24 -19.06 1.03
N ASP A 265 10.74 -18.01 0.45
CA ASP A 265 11.91 -17.24 0.91
C ASP A 265 11.56 -15.83 1.44
N THR A 266 10.28 -15.53 1.63
CA THR A 266 9.78 -14.22 2.03
C THR A 266 8.89 -14.31 3.29
N THR A 267 8.50 -13.14 3.86
CA THR A 267 7.69 -13.05 5.08
C THR A 267 6.32 -12.43 4.79
N GLY A 268 5.26 -12.98 5.38
CA GLY A 268 3.89 -12.51 5.18
C GLY A 268 3.64 -11.13 5.79
N ALA A 269 3.99 -10.93 7.05
CA ALA A 269 3.92 -9.63 7.71
C ALA A 269 4.94 -9.52 8.83
N THR A 270 5.63 -8.38 8.92
CA THR A 270 6.48 -8.00 10.04
C THR A 270 5.94 -6.75 10.70
N PHE A 271 5.58 -6.84 11.99
CA PHE A 271 5.10 -5.72 12.81
C PHE A 271 6.21 -5.29 13.75
N ARG A 272 6.76 -4.09 13.57
CA ARG A 272 7.95 -3.65 14.30
C ARG A 272 7.89 -2.17 14.72
N ARG A 273 8.92 -1.71 15.40
CA ARG A 273 9.13 -0.28 15.74
C ARG A 273 7.91 0.40 16.38
N GLY A 274 7.16 -0.36 17.16
CA GLY A 274 6.03 0.16 17.93
C GLY A 274 4.73 0.35 17.17
N THR A 275 4.58 -0.22 15.98
CA THR A 275 3.33 -0.12 15.21
C THR A 275 2.13 -0.74 15.93
N GLY A 276 0.95 -0.27 15.62
CA GLY A 276 -0.32 -0.95 15.81
C GLY A 276 -0.94 -1.32 14.48
N VAL A 277 -1.92 -2.21 14.50
CA VAL A 277 -2.77 -2.53 13.34
C VAL A 277 -4.03 -3.26 13.82
N ASN A 278 -5.10 -3.18 13.06
CA ASN A 278 -6.25 -4.06 13.20
C ASN A 278 -6.48 -4.79 11.87
N ILE A 279 -6.19 -6.09 11.84
CA ILE A 279 -6.41 -6.94 10.67
C ILE A 279 -7.58 -7.89 10.95
N THR A 280 -8.48 -8.05 9.99
CA THR A 280 -9.55 -9.05 10.08
C THR A 280 -9.87 -9.67 8.73
N ASN A 281 -10.45 -10.87 8.77
CA ASN A 281 -10.94 -11.57 7.57
C ASN A 281 -9.86 -11.67 6.48
N SER A 282 -8.64 -12.05 6.82
CA SER A 282 -7.50 -12.02 5.89
C SER A 282 -6.82 -13.40 5.79
N ILE A 283 -6.04 -13.60 4.74
CA ILE A 283 -5.30 -14.84 4.46
C ILE A 283 -3.84 -14.48 4.22
N PHE A 284 -2.92 -15.18 4.89
CA PHE A 284 -1.49 -15.19 4.61
C PHE A 284 -1.06 -16.61 4.30
N THR A 285 -0.55 -16.85 3.09
CA THR A 285 -0.21 -18.21 2.65
C THR A 285 0.97 -18.22 1.68
N GLY A 286 1.70 -19.35 1.68
CA GLY A 286 2.77 -19.59 0.73
C GLY A 286 4.12 -18.94 1.04
N PHE A 287 4.20 -18.13 2.07
CA PHE A 287 5.45 -17.52 2.55
C PHE A 287 6.37 -18.54 3.25
N GLY A 288 7.65 -18.20 3.37
CA GLY A 288 8.56 -18.92 4.26
C GLY A 288 8.16 -18.75 5.71
N ASN A 289 7.90 -17.49 6.12
CA ASN A 289 7.36 -17.12 7.43
C ASN A 289 6.03 -16.37 7.25
N CYS A 290 4.99 -16.67 8.06
CA CYS A 290 3.76 -15.92 7.95
C CYS A 290 3.81 -14.60 8.73
N LEU A 291 4.05 -14.67 10.03
CA LEU A 291 3.95 -13.52 10.94
C LEU A 291 5.22 -13.40 11.78
N ASP A 292 5.65 -12.16 11.92
CA ASP A 292 6.79 -11.73 12.71
C ASP A 292 6.43 -10.49 13.52
N ILE A 293 6.85 -10.42 14.79
CA ILE A 293 6.65 -9.26 15.67
C ILE A 293 8.00 -8.90 16.28
N ASP A 294 8.45 -7.68 16.03
CA ASP A 294 9.72 -7.17 16.42
C ASP A 294 9.63 -5.91 17.29
N SER A 295 10.71 -5.64 18.01
CA SER A 295 10.93 -4.46 18.84
C SER A 295 10.12 -4.43 20.13
N SER A 296 10.79 -4.13 21.23
CA SER A 296 10.17 -4.10 22.58
C SER A 296 8.98 -3.15 22.70
N SER A 297 8.96 -2.07 21.92
CA SER A 297 7.83 -1.13 21.84
C SER A 297 6.60 -1.81 21.25
N THR A 298 6.74 -2.59 20.17
CA THR A 298 5.63 -3.32 19.54
C THR A 298 5.03 -4.34 20.51
N PHE A 299 5.86 -5.15 21.14
CA PHE A 299 5.42 -6.11 22.17
C PHE A 299 4.69 -5.42 23.34
N THR A 300 5.22 -4.29 23.81
CA THR A 300 4.61 -3.50 24.89
C THR A 300 3.22 -2.99 24.48
N HIS A 301 3.08 -2.49 23.27
CA HIS A 301 1.82 -1.94 22.77
C HIS A 301 0.79 -3.01 22.39
N ALA A 302 1.22 -4.19 22.00
CA ALA A 302 0.33 -5.34 21.78
C ALA A 302 -0.31 -5.83 23.08
N GLY A 303 0.37 -5.63 24.20
CA GLY A 303 -0.02 -6.16 25.52
C GLY A 303 0.55 -7.56 25.75
N THR A 304 -0.04 -8.31 26.68
CA THR A 304 0.47 -9.64 27.04
C THR A 304 -0.61 -10.70 26.82
N PRO A 305 -0.40 -11.66 25.92
CA PRO A 305 -1.35 -12.76 25.72
C PRO A 305 -1.37 -13.71 26.95
N PRO A 306 -2.46 -14.47 27.17
CA PRO A 306 -3.71 -14.36 26.41
C PRO A 306 -4.67 -13.29 26.95
N ASP A 307 -4.55 -12.86 28.21
CA ASP A 307 -5.61 -12.18 28.95
C ASP A 307 -5.44 -10.66 29.04
N GLN A 308 -4.31 -10.11 28.60
CA GLN A 308 -3.95 -8.70 28.74
C GLN A 308 -3.56 -8.05 27.41
N LEU A 309 -4.20 -8.46 26.31
CA LEU A 309 -4.03 -7.80 25.02
C LEU A 309 -4.59 -6.38 25.07
N SER A 310 -3.84 -5.41 24.52
CA SER A 310 -4.21 -4.00 24.57
C SER A 310 -5.24 -3.59 23.52
N GLY A 311 -5.43 -4.41 22.47
CA GLY A 311 -6.21 -4.06 21.27
C GLY A 311 -5.52 -3.07 20.34
N ASN A 312 -4.23 -2.79 20.51
CA ASN A 312 -3.47 -1.93 19.60
C ASN A 312 -2.88 -2.70 18.42
N LEU A 313 -2.51 -3.94 18.63
CA LEU A 313 -2.07 -4.87 17.58
C LEU A 313 -3.05 -6.03 17.59
N THR A 314 -3.95 -6.11 16.60
CA THR A 314 -4.97 -7.17 16.55
C THR A 314 -5.04 -7.84 15.20
N MET A 315 -5.28 -9.16 15.25
CA MET A 315 -5.54 -9.98 14.07
C MET A 315 -6.65 -10.97 14.42
N GLU A 316 -7.81 -10.84 13.78
CA GLU A 316 -8.99 -11.65 14.07
C GLU A 316 -9.52 -12.30 12.78
N ASN A 317 -10.15 -13.47 12.89
CA ASN A 317 -10.71 -14.16 11.71
C ASN A 317 -9.70 -14.28 10.55
N THR A 318 -8.46 -14.57 10.85
CA THR A 318 -7.38 -14.57 9.85
C THR A 318 -6.77 -15.96 9.73
N MET A 319 -6.47 -16.37 8.51
CA MET A 319 -5.86 -17.65 8.19
C MET A 319 -4.38 -17.49 7.91
N VAL A 320 -3.55 -18.34 8.51
CA VAL A 320 -2.10 -18.41 8.24
C VAL A 320 -1.73 -19.83 7.85
N HIS A 321 -0.97 -19.94 6.72
CA HIS A 321 -0.43 -21.23 6.25
C HIS A 321 0.86 -21.01 5.46
N CYS A 322 1.98 -21.08 6.12
CA CYS A 322 3.33 -20.82 5.59
C CYS A 322 4.30 -21.95 5.93
N GLY A 323 5.53 -21.83 5.50
CA GLY A 323 6.61 -22.74 5.91
C GLY A 323 6.79 -22.73 7.44
N THR A 324 6.77 -21.55 8.05
CA THR A 324 6.64 -21.30 9.49
C THR A 324 5.53 -20.28 9.69
N ASN A 325 4.53 -20.57 10.53
CA ASN A 325 3.44 -19.64 10.76
C ASN A 325 3.87 -18.45 11.62
N PHE A 326 4.78 -18.64 12.57
CA PHE A 326 5.18 -17.63 13.54
C PHE A 326 6.72 -17.62 13.67
N VAL A 327 7.32 -16.46 13.53
CA VAL A 327 8.73 -16.26 13.84
C VAL A 327 8.86 -16.04 15.34
N GLU A 328 9.74 -16.80 15.98
CA GLU A 328 9.97 -16.75 17.42
C GLU A 328 11.46 -16.46 17.66
N GLU A 329 11.78 -15.43 18.43
CA GLU A 329 13.15 -15.02 18.72
C GLU A 329 13.51 -15.17 20.21
N ASP A 330 14.80 -15.50 20.46
CA ASP A 330 15.31 -15.59 21.82
C ASP A 330 15.31 -14.22 22.52
N GLY A 331 14.50 -14.08 23.56
CA GLY A 331 14.42 -12.86 24.34
C GLY A 331 13.09 -12.12 24.20
N ASP A 332 12.22 -12.56 23.33
CA ASP A 332 10.87 -12.03 23.21
C ASP A 332 10.08 -12.26 24.51
N PRO A 333 9.25 -11.30 24.92
CA PRO A 333 8.50 -11.40 26.17
C PRO A 333 7.39 -12.45 26.12
N TRP A 334 6.93 -12.83 24.94
CA TRP A 334 5.94 -13.86 24.65
C TRP A 334 6.03 -14.28 23.17
N THR A 335 5.47 -15.45 22.84
CA THR A 335 5.51 -16.01 21.49
C THR A 335 4.46 -15.40 20.58
N VAL A 336 4.81 -15.18 19.29
CA VAL A 336 3.88 -14.67 18.26
C VAL A 336 2.67 -15.62 18.12
N GLU A 337 2.90 -16.94 18.23
CA GLU A 337 1.83 -17.95 18.29
C GLU A 337 0.84 -17.67 19.43
N SER A 338 1.33 -17.34 20.65
CA SER A 338 0.46 -17.06 21.78
C SER A 338 -0.39 -15.82 21.59
N TRP A 339 0.14 -14.80 20.93
CA TRP A 339 -0.59 -13.58 20.57
C TRP A 339 -1.66 -13.87 19.50
N PHE A 340 -1.32 -14.62 18.46
CA PHE A 340 -2.25 -14.95 17.38
C PHE A 340 -3.41 -15.81 17.86
N THR A 341 -3.11 -16.87 18.62
CA THR A 341 -4.11 -17.82 19.11
C THR A 341 -5.00 -17.27 20.23
N ALA A 342 -4.56 -16.20 20.92
CA ALA A 342 -5.37 -15.49 21.92
C ALA A 342 -6.48 -14.63 21.32
N GLN A 343 -6.55 -14.49 20.01
CA GLN A 343 -7.51 -13.63 19.31
C GLN A 343 -8.55 -14.45 18.56
N ASP A 344 -9.75 -13.91 18.43
CA ASP A 344 -10.92 -14.69 18.01
C ASP A 344 -10.87 -15.06 16.51
N GLY A 345 -11.27 -16.28 16.21
CA GLY A 345 -11.54 -16.77 14.85
C GLY A 345 -10.32 -17.01 13.97
N ASN A 346 -9.11 -16.91 14.51
CA ASN A 346 -7.88 -17.18 13.78
C ASN A 346 -7.68 -18.67 13.50
N LEU A 347 -7.13 -18.99 12.34
CA LEU A 347 -7.00 -20.35 11.83
C LEU A 347 -5.58 -20.62 11.30
N GLU A 348 -4.95 -21.66 11.82
CA GLU A 348 -3.71 -22.23 11.28
C GLU A 348 -4.05 -23.38 10.31
N THR A 349 -4.48 -23.02 9.12
CA THR A 349 -4.96 -24.04 8.16
C THR A 349 -4.74 -23.58 6.71
N ASP A 350 -4.49 -24.55 5.83
CA ASP A 350 -4.36 -24.31 4.39
C ASP A 350 -5.68 -23.76 3.82
N PRO A 351 -5.70 -22.54 3.27
CA PRO A 351 -6.88 -22.01 2.60
C PRO A 351 -7.23 -22.77 1.30
N ALA A 352 -6.35 -23.62 0.82
CA ALA A 352 -6.52 -24.46 -0.38
C ALA A 352 -6.93 -23.65 -1.63
N LEU A 353 -6.32 -22.49 -1.83
CA LEU A 353 -6.65 -21.58 -2.93
C LEU A 353 -6.40 -22.24 -4.30
N ASP A 354 -7.30 -22.01 -5.26
CA ASP A 354 -7.08 -22.29 -6.68
C ASP A 354 -6.65 -20.98 -7.37
N GLY A 355 -5.36 -20.82 -7.57
CA GLY A 355 -4.75 -19.54 -7.88
C GLY A 355 -4.94 -18.55 -6.72
N VAL A 356 -5.75 -17.52 -6.94
CA VAL A 356 -6.07 -16.49 -5.91
C VAL A 356 -7.44 -16.69 -5.27
N PHE A 357 -8.21 -17.68 -5.73
CA PHE A 357 -9.60 -17.85 -5.33
C PHE A 357 -9.80 -19.00 -4.34
N PRO A 358 -10.69 -18.81 -3.37
CA PRO A 358 -11.07 -19.89 -2.47
C PRO A 358 -11.82 -20.99 -3.24
N PRO A 359 -11.68 -22.27 -2.82
CA PRO A 359 -12.46 -23.37 -3.38
C PRO A 359 -13.96 -23.18 -3.08
N ALA A 360 -14.80 -23.61 -4.02
CA ALA A 360 -16.24 -23.50 -3.85
C ALA A 360 -16.71 -24.31 -2.62
N GLY A 361 -17.41 -23.63 -1.70
CA GLY A 361 -17.95 -24.23 -0.48
C GLY A 361 -16.94 -24.35 0.66
N ALA A 362 -15.82 -23.65 0.59
CA ALA A 362 -14.92 -23.54 1.74
C ALA A 362 -15.62 -22.95 2.98
N ASP A 363 -15.32 -23.48 4.15
CA ASP A 363 -16.01 -23.12 5.40
C ASP A 363 -15.82 -21.64 5.78
N TYR A 364 -14.75 -21.00 5.30
CA TYR A 364 -14.46 -19.58 5.54
C TYR A 364 -15.13 -18.59 4.56
N LEU A 365 -16.02 -19.08 3.67
CA LEU A 365 -16.82 -18.25 2.75
C LEU A 365 -18.08 -17.67 3.38
N GLY A 366 -18.31 -17.88 4.64
CA GLY A 366 -19.45 -17.32 5.37
C GLY A 366 -19.32 -17.50 6.88
N GLY A 367 -20.03 -16.68 7.63
CA GLY A 367 -20.00 -16.75 9.10
C GLY A 367 -18.93 -15.87 9.76
N PHE A 368 -18.29 -15.00 9.00
CA PHE A 368 -17.25 -14.07 9.49
C PHE A 368 -17.66 -12.60 9.27
N PRO A 369 -18.75 -12.12 9.91
CA PRO A 369 -19.16 -10.73 9.78
C PRO A 369 -18.14 -9.80 10.44
N LEU A 370 -18.01 -8.58 9.91
CA LEU A 370 -17.17 -7.56 10.51
C LEU A 370 -17.78 -7.07 11.84
N ASP A 371 -16.94 -6.95 12.85
CA ASP A 371 -17.30 -6.26 14.10
C ASP A 371 -17.54 -4.77 13.83
N ARG A 372 -18.80 -4.34 13.85
CA ARG A 372 -19.21 -2.96 13.53
C ARG A 372 -18.91 -1.96 14.65
N GLU A 373 -18.51 -2.39 15.82
CA GLU A 373 -17.99 -1.50 16.85
C GLU A 373 -16.54 -1.12 16.56
N LYS A 374 -15.80 -2.00 15.90
CA LYS A 374 -14.40 -1.79 15.48
C LYS A 374 -14.29 -1.25 14.05
N PHE A 375 -14.98 -1.87 13.08
CA PHE A 375 -14.90 -1.55 11.66
C PHE A 375 -16.06 -0.66 11.21
N ASP A 376 -15.79 0.60 10.98
CA ASP A 376 -16.79 1.63 10.66
C ASP A 376 -17.42 1.48 9.25
N SER A 377 -18.16 2.50 8.83
CA SER A 377 -18.92 2.48 7.57
C SER A 377 -18.06 2.48 6.29
N PHE A 378 -16.75 2.70 6.38
CA PHE A 378 -15.87 2.51 5.24
C PHE A 378 -15.87 1.05 4.79
N PHE A 379 -15.85 0.11 5.72
CA PHE A 379 -15.77 -1.31 5.42
C PHE A 379 -17.13 -1.88 5.00
N GLN A 380 -17.14 -2.59 3.88
CA GLN A 380 -18.27 -3.43 3.48
C GLN A 380 -18.17 -4.78 4.19
N ASP A 381 -19.30 -5.27 4.70
CA ASP A 381 -19.36 -6.57 5.37
C ASP A 381 -19.66 -7.66 4.35
N TYR A 382 -18.63 -8.39 3.97
CA TYR A 382 -18.75 -9.52 3.03
C TYR A 382 -19.00 -10.86 3.75
N GLY A 383 -18.71 -10.93 5.05
CA GLY A 383 -18.92 -12.12 5.86
C GLY A 383 -18.02 -13.31 5.53
N HIS A 384 -16.92 -13.10 4.80
CA HIS A 384 -15.94 -14.14 4.45
C HIS A 384 -14.51 -13.72 4.76
N ILE A 385 -13.60 -14.69 4.87
CA ILE A 385 -12.16 -14.47 5.03
C ILE A 385 -11.52 -14.38 3.62
N GLY A 386 -10.54 -13.47 3.47
CA GLY A 386 -9.80 -13.25 2.24
C GLY A 386 -10.41 -12.19 1.33
N ALA A 387 -9.69 -11.87 0.25
CA ALA A 387 -10.05 -10.84 -0.72
C ALA A 387 -11.24 -11.22 -1.62
N PHE A 388 -11.52 -12.51 -1.76
CA PHE A 388 -12.52 -13.03 -2.69
C PHE A 388 -13.43 -14.06 -2.04
N SER A 389 -14.71 -14.06 -2.42
CA SER A 389 -15.63 -15.15 -2.12
C SER A 389 -15.72 -16.19 -3.27
N GLY A 390 -15.00 -15.96 -4.36
CA GLY A 390 -14.91 -16.83 -5.53
C GLY A 390 -14.70 -16.10 -6.84
N ALA A 391 -14.28 -16.79 -7.89
CA ALA A 391 -13.90 -16.19 -9.16
C ALA A 391 -15.00 -15.35 -9.85
N LYS A 392 -16.27 -15.69 -9.67
CA LYS A 392 -17.39 -14.96 -10.28
C LYS A 392 -17.68 -13.60 -9.65
N GLN A 393 -17.14 -13.35 -8.47
CA GLN A 393 -17.34 -12.14 -7.67
C GLN A 393 -16.04 -11.36 -7.51
N ALA A 394 -15.05 -11.66 -8.38
CA ALA A 394 -13.78 -10.97 -8.36
C ALA A 394 -13.95 -9.50 -8.74
N TRP A 395 -13.56 -8.63 -7.84
CA TRP A 395 -13.53 -7.17 -8.05
C TRP A 395 -12.35 -6.72 -8.92
N THR A 396 -11.46 -7.64 -9.27
CA THR A 396 -10.29 -7.43 -10.15
C THR A 396 -10.62 -7.41 -11.63
N HIS A 397 -11.89 -7.63 -12.01
CA HIS A 397 -12.32 -7.49 -13.39
C HIS A 397 -12.40 -6.01 -13.78
N GLY A 398 -11.48 -5.58 -14.69
CA GLY A 398 -11.42 -4.20 -15.15
C GLY A 398 -10.14 -3.86 -15.86
#